data_1c1fb3f1bb7d67fd13f61e1a11793821
#
_entry.id   1c1fb3f1bb7d67fd13f61e1a11793821
#
_cell.length_a   1.000
_cell.length_b   1.000
_cell.length_c   1.000
_cell.angle_alpha   90.00
_cell.angle_beta   90.00
_cell.angle_gamma   90.00
#
_symmetry.space_group_name_H-M   'P 1'
#
loop_
_entity.id
_entity.type
_entity.pdbx_description
1 polymer ?
#
loop_
_entity_poly.entity_id
_entity_poly.type
_entity_poly.pdbx_seq_one_letter_code
_entity_poly.pdbx_strand_id
1 'polypeptide(L)'
;GKIGIMEEEDLALTGLELDAMKEEELDEKLENISVYARVSPEHKIRIVDAWQRKGCIVAMTGDGVNDAPSLKNADIGIAMGKTGTDVAKQAADMILTDDNFATIERAMEEGRGVYENIKKSVIFLLSSNFGEIATMLAAIAAGVASPLKPSHILWINLITDSLPALALGVDENDGRRLMEKPPRQSGESLFAGGGWFVTLGYGFLIAAVSLTAFFRLPMELAGSMELSSVRECLQNPEVLLKSQTYAFTVLSLSQLFHAVGMRDVSSSVFGSRLCSNRLMLLAFGLGMLLQAAVTEIPALTQAFGTCVLSLSEWGFLLPLAA
;
A
#
# COMPACT_ATOMS: atom_id res chain seq x y z
N GLY A 1 26.84 24.87 -17.87
CA GLY A 1 27.35 26.18 -17.42
C GLY A 1 28.08 26.13 -16.08
N LYS A 2 28.55 27.24 -15.56
CA LYS A 2 29.39 27.30 -14.32
C LYS A 2 28.73 26.71 -13.06
N ILE A 3 27.40 26.63 -13.02
CA ILE A 3 26.60 26.09 -11.88
C ILE A 3 26.10 24.65 -12.15
N GLY A 4 26.47 24.02 -13.28
CA GLY A 4 26.07 22.65 -13.60
C GLY A 4 24.63 22.46 -14.08
N ILE A 5 23.83 23.52 -14.23
CA ILE A 5 22.42 23.45 -14.64
C ILE A 5 22.27 23.29 -16.17
N MET A 6 23.27 23.68 -16.94
CA MET A 6 23.23 23.74 -18.39
C MET A 6 24.42 22.98 -18.97
N GLU A 7 24.15 21.98 -19.81
CA GLU A 7 25.14 21.23 -20.57
C GLU A 7 25.53 21.94 -21.87
N GLU A 8 26.44 21.37 -22.68
CA GLU A 8 26.93 22.04 -23.91
C GLU A 8 25.88 22.12 -25.02
N GLU A 9 24.92 21.18 -25.03
CA GLU A 9 23.84 21.10 -26.00
C GLU A 9 22.55 21.80 -25.57
N ASP A 10 22.48 22.27 -24.32
CA ASP A 10 21.28 22.87 -23.74
C ASP A 10 21.05 24.30 -24.26
N LEU A 11 19.78 24.64 -24.43
CA LEU A 11 19.32 25.96 -24.85
C LEU A 11 18.97 26.84 -23.65
N ALA A 12 19.23 28.12 -23.81
CA ALA A 12 18.70 29.15 -22.94
C ALA A 12 17.78 30.07 -23.75
N LEU A 13 16.55 30.28 -23.29
CA LEU A 13 15.57 31.15 -23.94
C LEU A 13 15.25 32.38 -23.10
N THR A 14 15.03 33.50 -23.77
CA THR A 14 14.46 34.70 -23.17
C THR A 14 12.94 34.73 -23.31
N GLY A 15 12.24 35.54 -22.50
CA GLY A 15 10.80 35.72 -22.64
C GLY A 15 10.39 36.20 -24.05
N LEU A 16 11.19 37.07 -24.71
CA LEU A 16 10.91 37.52 -26.08
C LEU A 16 11.02 36.40 -27.13
N GLU A 17 11.97 35.50 -26.98
CA GLU A 17 12.12 34.34 -27.86
C GLU A 17 10.98 33.36 -27.65
N LEU A 18 10.55 33.20 -26.37
CA LEU A 18 9.40 32.35 -26.00
C LEU A 18 8.09 32.92 -26.58
N ASP A 19 7.89 34.26 -26.60
CA ASP A 19 6.73 34.91 -27.21
C ASP A 19 6.65 34.67 -28.72
N ALA A 20 7.82 34.62 -29.39
CA ALA A 20 7.90 34.36 -30.82
C ALA A 20 7.69 32.89 -31.23
N MET A 21 7.81 31.97 -30.25
CA MET A 21 7.76 30.52 -30.47
C MET A 21 6.32 30.01 -30.41
N LYS A 22 5.93 29.14 -31.34
CA LYS A 22 4.64 28.44 -31.29
C LYS A 22 4.64 27.30 -30.26
N GLU A 23 3.44 26.84 -29.87
CA GLU A 23 3.30 25.75 -28.89
C GLU A 23 3.97 24.45 -29.35
N GLU A 24 3.78 24.10 -30.63
CA GLU A 24 4.38 22.88 -31.21
C GLU A 24 5.91 22.95 -31.20
N GLU A 25 6.49 24.14 -31.50
CA GLU A 25 7.93 24.33 -31.48
C GLU A 25 8.50 24.29 -30.03
N LEU A 26 7.74 24.84 -29.06
CA LEU A 26 8.11 24.76 -27.65
C LEU A 26 8.10 23.30 -27.20
N ASP A 27 7.05 22.55 -27.52
CA ASP A 27 6.93 21.14 -27.11
C ASP A 27 8.04 20.26 -27.71
N GLU A 28 8.50 20.56 -28.96
CA GLU A 28 9.63 19.84 -29.60
C GLU A 28 10.97 20.11 -28.89
N LYS A 29 11.21 21.37 -28.49
CA LYS A 29 12.51 21.80 -27.93
C LYS A 29 12.57 21.75 -26.44
N LEU A 30 11.45 21.48 -25.74
CA LEU A 30 11.27 21.64 -24.31
C LEU A 30 12.33 20.93 -23.47
N GLU A 31 12.72 19.71 -23.86
CA GLU A 31 13.71 18.90 -23.14
C GLU A 31 15.13 19.42 -23.25
N ASN A 32 15.41 20.20 -24.31
CA ASN A 32 16.72 20.80 -24.54
C ASN A 32 16.85 22.20 -23.93
N ILE A 33 15.76 22.76 -23.34
CA ILE A 33 15.78 24.09 -22.75
C ILE A 33 15.94 23.98 -21.25
N SER A 34 17.12 24.28 -20.75
CA SER A 34 17.43 24.22 -19.31
C SER A 34 17.29 25.58 -18.61
N VAL A 35 17.30 26.69 -19.36
CA VAL A 35 17.25 28.03 -18.78
C VAL A 35 16.24 28.93 -19.47
N TYR A 36 15.34 29.50 -18.71
CA TYR A 36 14.40 30.53 -19.14
C TYR A 36 14.72 31.84 -18.41
N ALA A 37 15.10 32.89 -19.17
CA ALA A 37 15.53 34.16 -18.59
C ALA A 37 14.53 35.27 -18.88
N ARG A 38 14.30 36.16 -17.89
CA ARG A 38 13.41 37.32 -17.99
C ARG A 38 12.00 36.98 -18.48
N VAL A 39 11.44 35.92 -17.91
CA VAL A 39 10.09 35.42 -18.22
C VAL A 39 9.03 36.16 -17.40
N SER A 40 7.87 36.40 -18.02
CA SER A 40 6.67 36.94 -17.36
C SER A 40 5.92 35.82 -16.58
N PRO A 41 4.95 36.18 -15.73
CA PRO A 41 4.08 35.16 -15.09
C PRO A 41 3.36 34.27 -16.11
N GLU A 42 2.92 34.82 -17.22
CA GLU A 42 2.25 34.08 -18.31
C GLU A 42 3.18 33.05 -18.96
N HIS A 43 4.45 33.43 -19.15
CA HIS A 43 5.47 32.51 -19.66
C HIS A 43 5.71 31.33 -18.71
N LYS A 44 5.68 31.55 -17.40
CA LYS A 44 5.83 30.50 -16.41
C LYS A 44 4.70 29.47 -16.48
N ILE A 45 3.46 29.95 -16.62
CA ILE A 45 2.29 29.08 -16.83
C ILE A 45 2.47 28.27 -18.12
N ARG A 46 2.85 28.93 -19.21
CA ARG A 46 3.06 28.29 -20.51
C ARG A 46 4.13 27.19 -20.48
N ILE A 47 5.21 27.40 -19.73
CA ILE A 47 6.27 26.40 -19.55
C ILE A 47 5.73 25.21 -18.72
N VAL A 48 4.98 25.47 -17.65
CA VAL A 48 4.34 24.43 -16.85
C VAL A 48 3.39 23.58 -17.69
N ASP A 49 2.50 24.24 -18.47
CA ASP A 49 1.55 23.57 -19.36
C ASP A 49 2.26 22.69 -20.40
N ALA A 50 3.38 23.16 -20.95
CA ALA A 50 4.17 22.42 -21.92
C ALA A 50 4.72 21.11 -21.34
N TRP A 51 5.27 21.14 -20.14
CA TRP A 51 5.73 19.93 -19.43
C TRP A 51 4.59 19.00 -19.06
N GLN A 52 3.43 19.55 -18.62
CA GLN A 52 2.24 18.76 -18.31
C GLN A 52 1.67 18.08 -19.57
N ARG A 53 1.66 18.75 -20.74
CA ARG A 53 1.27 18.13 -22.04
C ARG A 53 2.15 16.93 -22.40
N LYS A 54 3.42 16.93 -22.01
CA LYS A 54 4.32 15.76 -22.16
C LYS A 54 4.05 14.65 -21.13
N GLY A 55 3.09 14.83 -20.23
CA GLY A 55 2.76 13.85 -19.19
C GLY A 55 3.67 13.91 -17.96
N CYS A 56 4.47 14.95 -17.80
CA CYS A 56 5.30 15.17 -16.62
C CYS A 56 4.48 15.72 -15.45
N ILE A 57 4.85 15.33 -14.24
CA ILE A 57 4.38 15.97 -13.00
C ILE A 57 5.31 17.15 -12.73
N VAL A 58 4.75 18.36 -12.73
CA VAL A 58 5.53 19.60 -12.66
C VAL A 58 5.47 20.21 -11.26
N ALA A 59 6.63 20.38 -10.64
CA ALA A 59 6.78 21.18 -9.43
C ALA A 59 7.27 22.59 -9.80
N MET A 60 6.57 23.61 -9.30
CA MET A 60 6.92 25.02 -9.52
C MET A 60 7.27 25.67 -8.20
N THR A 61 8.42 26.35 -8.16
CA THR A 61 8.83 27.14 -6.99
C THR A 61 8.67 28.64 -7.24
N GLY A 62 8.24 29.39 -6.22
CA GLY A 62 8.09 30.83 -6.31
C GLY A 62 8.05 31.51 -4.95
N ASP A 63 8.37 32.83 -4.93
CA ASP A 63 8.40 33.64 -3.71
C ASP A 63 7.54 34.91 -3.82
N GLY A 64 7.15 35.28 -5.04
CA GLY A 64 6.47 36.56 -5.32
C GLY A 64 4.98 36.41 -5.62
N VAL A 65 4.28 37.55 -5.56
CA VAL A 65 2.86 37.66 -5.98
C VAL A 65 2.69 37.22 -7.45
N ASN A 66 3.69 37.53 -8.29
CA ASN A 66 3.68 37.19 -9.73
C ASN A 66 3.80 35.69 -9.98
N ASP A 67 4.26 34.91 -9.00
CA ASP A 67 4.40 33.46 -9.12
C ASP A 67 3.12 32.71 -8.75
N ALA A 68 2.21 33.35 -8.03
CA ALA A 68 1.00 32.70 -7.51
C ALA A 68 0.16 32.00 -8.60
N PRO A 69 -0.07 32.58 -9.81
CA PRO A 69 -0.80 31.86 -10.86
C PRO A 69 -0.10 30.60 -11.35
N SER A 70 1.24 30.64 -11.51
CA SER A 70 2.02 29.47 -11.96
C SER A 70 2.20 28.42 -10.85
N LEU A 71 2.30 28.85 -9.60
CA LEU A 71 2.27 27.94 -8.43
C LEU A 71 0.96 27.15 -8.37
N LYS A 72 -0.16 27.82 -8.62
CA LYS A 72 -1.49 27.19 -8.60
C LYS A 72 -1.73 26.31 -9.82
N ASN A 73 -1.07 26.60 -10.94
CA ASN A 73 -1.22 25.84 -12.19
C ASN A 73 -0.36 24.58 -12.23
N ALA A 74 0.75 24.55 -11.50
CA ALA A 74 1.61 23.40 -11.39
C ALA A 74 0.92 22.25 -10.65
N ASP A 75 1.38 21.02 -10.86
CA ASP A 75 0.90 19.85 -10.10
C ASP A 75 1.29 19.96 -8.63
N ILE A 76 2.42 20.60 -8.33
CA ILE A 76 2.89 20.91 -6.97
C ILE A 76 3.46 22.32 -6.95
N GLY A 77 2.71 23.26 -6.37
CA GLY A 77 3.20 24.62 -6.10
C GLY A 77 4.02 24.66 -4.80
N ILE A 78 5.21 25.25 -4.84
CA ILE A 78 6.12 25.33 -3.69
C ILE A 78 6.48 26.79 -3.42
N ALA A 79 6.08 27.35 -2.28
CA ALA A 79 6.42 28.70 -1.87
C ALA A 79 7.57 28.73 -0.87
N MET A 80 8.37 29.81 -0.93
CA MET A 80 9.39 30.10 0.09
C MET A 80 8.74 30.53 1.39
N GLY A 81 9.20 30.01 2.52
CA GLY A 81 8.61 30.26 3.85
C GLY A 81 9.08 31.54 4.47
N LYS A 82 10.38 31.87 4.33
CA LYS A 82 11.00 33.10 4.91
C LYS A 82 10.85 34.29 3.96
N THR A 83 11.22 34.10 2.68
CA THR A 83 11.24 35.18 1.68
C THR A 83 9.93 35.29 0.91
N GLY A 84 9.09 34.26 0.90
CA GLY A 84 7.85 34.22 0.14
C GLY A 84 6.77 35.13 0.70
N THR A 85 6.03 35.77 -0.22
CA THR A 85 4.85 36.60 0.10
C THR A 85 3.69 35.72 0.57
N ASP A 86 2.75 36.29 1.35
CA ASP A 86 1.55 35.57 1.79
C ASP A 86 0.69 35.08 0.61
N VAL A 87 0.70 35.82 -0.50
CA VAL A 87 -0.02 35.44 -1.73
C VAL A 87 0.60 34.18 -2.35
N ALA A 88 1.92 34.10 -2.44
CA ALA A 88 2.62 32.91 -2.93
C ALA A 88 2.36 31.70 -2.00
N LYS A 89 2.43 31.91 -0.68
CA LYS A 89 2.15 30.85 0.31
C LYS A 89 0.71 30.34 0.27
N GLN A 90 -0.26 31.20 -0.01
CA GLN A 90 -1.67 30.79 -0.15
C GLN A 90 -1.95 30.07 -1.47
N ALA A 91 -1.15 30.31 -2.51
CA ALA A 91 -1.29 29.67 -3.81
C ALA A 91 -0.57 28.33 -3.90
N ALA A 92 0.37 28.05 -2.99
CA ALA A 92 1.23 26.87 -3.02
C ALA A 92 0.64 25.70 -2.21
N ASP A 93 0.95 24.48 -2.64
CA ASP A 93 0.62 23.24 -1.93
C ASP A 93 1.62 22.95 -0.81
N MET A 94 2.87 23.41 -0.95
CA MET A 94 3.96 23.21 -0.01
C MET A 94 4.65 24.55 0.33
N ILE A 95 5.08 24.69 1.57
CA ILE A 95 5.86 25.85 2.04
C ILE A 95 7.20 25.38 2.60
N LEU A 96 8.31 25.86 2.01
CA LEU A 96 9.67 25.58 2.48
C LEU A 96 10.02 26.48 3.66
N THR A 97 9.91 26.00 4.87
CA THR A 97 10.15 26.80 6.09
C THR A 97 11.59 27.28 6.25
N ASP A 98 12.53 26.61 5.59
CA ASP A 98 13.96 26.91 5.61
C ASP A 98 14.47 27.66 4.37
N ASP A 99 13.63 27.80 3.32
CA ASP A 99 13.95 28.33 1.99
C ASP A 99 15.11 27.56 1.30
N ASN A 100 15.26 26.29 1.62
CA ASN A 100 16.33 25.46 1.09
C ASN A 100 15.82 24.48 0.02
N PHE A 101 16.30 24.60 -1.20
CA PHE A 101 15.93 23.72 -2.31
C PHE A 101 16.26 22.23 -2.06
N ALA A 102 17.30 21.93 -1.26
CA ALA A 102 17.61 20.53 -0.88
C ALA A 102 16.48 19.89 -0.07
N THR A 103 15.62 20.68 0.57
CA THR A 103 14.43 20.20 1.29
C THR A 103 13.36 19.69 0.34
N ILE A 104 13.32 20.18 -0.92
CA ILE A 104 12.42 19.67 -1.96
C ILE A 104 12.77 18.21 -2.31
N GLU A 105 14.06 17.90 -2.45
CA GLU A 105 14.52 16.54 -2.72
C GLU A 105 14.09 15.58 -1.61
N ARG A 106 14.26 15.98 -0.35
CA ARG A 106 13.80 15.21 0.81
C ARG A 106 12.28 15.03 0.82
N ALA A 107 11.54 16.08 0.48
CA ALA A 107 10.09 16.03 0.41
C ALA A 107 9.61 15.07 -0.71
N MET A 108 10.32 15.03 -1.86
CA MET A 108 10.05 14.05 -2.92
C MET A 108 10.36 12.62 -2.47
N GLU A 109 11.46 12.40 -1.78
CA GLU A 109 11.83 11.11 -1.20
C GLU A 109 10.75 10.61 -0.23
N GLU A 110 10.36 11.45 0.73
CA GLU A 110 9.30 11.14 1.69
C GLU A 110 7.94 10.90 1.00
N GLY A 111 7.56 11.75 0.03
CA GLY A 111 6.33 11.57 -0.72
C GLY A 111 6.28 10.25 -1.49
N ARG A 112 7.38 9.83 -2.11
CA ARG A 112 7.51 8.53 -2.75
C ARG A 112 7.40 7.38 -1.72
N GLY A 113 8.01 7.56 -0.54
CA GLY A 113 7.92 6.61 0.57
C GLY A 113 6.49 6.44 1.07
N VAL A 114 5.78 7.53 1.32
CA VAL A 114 4.36 7.52 1.72
C VAL A 114 3.49 6.81 0.69
N TYR A 115 3.71 7.10 -0.60
CA TYR A 115 2.96 6.42 -1.66
C TYR A 115 3.20 4.90 -1.70
N GLU A 116 4.46 4.46 -1.58
CA GLU A 116 4.78 3.02 -1.52
C GLU A 116 4.12 2.35 -0.30
N ASN A 117 4.09 3.01 0.84
CA ASN A 117 3.43 2.51 2.05
C ASN A 117 1.91 2.41 1.87
N ILE A 118 1.26 3.42 1.28
CA ILE A 118 -0.16 3.36 0.91
C ILE A 118 -0.42 2.19 -0.03
N LYS A 119 0.41 2.01 -1.06
CA LYS A 119 0.30 0.91 -2.02
C LYS A 119 0.38 -0.45 -1.32
N LYS A 120 1.38 -0.66 -0.44
CA LYS A 120 1.53 -1.88 0.34
C LYS A 120 0.31 -2.15 1.22
N SER A 121 -0.18 -1.15 1.94
CA SER A 121 -1.36 -1.27 2.81
C SER A 121 -2.62 -1.62 2.02
N VAL A 122 -2.85 -0.96 0.87
CA VAL A 122 -4.01 -1.23 0.01
C VAL A 122 -3.95 -2.64 -0.57
N ILE A 123 -2.79 -3.08 -1.09
CA ILE A 123 -2.62 -4.43 -1.63
C ILE A 123 -2.82 -5.47 -0.53
N PHE A 124 -2.26 -5.25 0.68
CA PHE A 124 -2.45 -6.11 1.84
C PHE A 124 -3.94 -6.27 2.18
N LEU A 125 -4.66 -5.17 2.40
CA LEU A 125 -6.07 -5.20 2.77
C LEU A 125 -6.94 -5.86 1.69
N LEU A 126 -6.68 -5.58 0.42
CA LEU A 126 -7.45 -6.18 -0.67
C LEU A 126 -7.16 -7.66 -0.84
N SER A 127 -5.91 -8.11 -0.67
CA SER A 127 -5.57 -9.53 -0.71
C SER A 127 -6.19 -10.31 0.45
N SER A 128 -6.20 -9.73 1.67
CA SER A 128 -6.86 -10.29 2.84
C SER A 128 -8.37 -10.46 2.61
N ASN A 129 -9.05 -9.38 2.22
CA ASN A 129 -10.49 -9.40 1.92
C ASN A 129 -10.83 -10.36 0.77
N PHE A 130 -9.99 -10.41 -0.27
CA PHE A 130 -10.18 -11.38 -1.35
C PHE A 130 -10.05 -12.82 -0.85
N GLY A 131 -9.11 -13.10 0.06
CA GLY A 131 -8.95 -14.39 0.71
C GLY A 131 -10.21 -14.81 1.49
N GLU A 132 -10.82 -13.89 2.24
CA GLU A 132 -12.09 -14.13 2.95
C GLU A 132 -13.22 -14.47 1.98
N ILE A 133 -13.41 -13.64 0.96
CA ILE A 133 -14.44 -13.83 -0.07
C ILE A 133 -14.24 -15.17 -0.79
N ALA A 134 -13.01 -15.48 -1.20
CA ALA A 134 -12.69 -16.73 -1.89
C ALA A 134 -12.96 -17.95 -1.00
N THR A 135 -12.63 -17.89 0.29
CA THR A 135 -12.92 -18.93 1.28
C THR A 135 -14.43 -19.19 1.39
N MET A 136 -15.22 -18.13 1.48
CA MET A 136 -16.68 -18.21 1.58
C MET A 136 -17.31 -18.75 0.28
N LEU A 137 -16.90 -18.22 -0.87
CA LEU A 137 -17.39 -18.65 -2.18
C LEU A 137 -17.06 -20.13 -2.47
N ALA A 138 -15.85 -20.57 -2.12
CA ALA A 138 -15.46 -21.96 -2.29
C ALA A 138 -16.31 -22.92 -1.44
N ALA A 139 -16.64 -22.55 -0.20
CA ALA A 139 -17.53 -23.33 0.66
C ALA A 139 -18.97 -23.38 0.10
N ILE A 140 -19.49 -22.24 -0.38
CA ILE A 140 -20.80 -22.19 -1.03
C ILE A 140 -20.82 -23.08 -2.28
N ALA A 141 -19.80 -22.99 -3.13
CA ALA A 141 -19.67 -23.82 -4.34
C ALA A 141 -19.59 -25.32 -4.00
N ALA A 142 -18.89 -25.66 -2.92
CA ALA A 142 -18.84 -27.03 -2.39
C ALA A 142 -20.15 -27.46 -1.71
N GLY A 143 -21.11 -26.58 -1.49
CA GLY A 143 -22.39 -26.85 -0.81
C GLY A 143 -22.21 -27.30 0.64
N VAL A 144 -21.18 -26.78 1.33
CA VAL A 144 -20.91 -27.03 2.74
C VAL A 144 -21.32 -25.82 3.59
N ALA A 145 -21.37 -26.01 4.92
CA ALA A 145 -21.63 -24.92 5.84
C ALA A 145 -20.55 -23.84 5.75
N SER A 146 -20.91 -22.60 6.09
CA SER A 146 -20.01 -21.46 6.08
C SER A 146 -18.77 -21.69 6.98
N PRO A 147 -17.55 -21.53 6.45
CA PRO A 147 -16.32 -21.66 7.23
C PRO A 147 -16.13 -20.57 8.28
N LEU A 148 -16.72 -19.40 8.06
CA LEU A 148 -16.58 -18.23 8.92
C LEU A 148 -17.94 -17.75 9.40
N LYS A 149 -17.98 -17.24 10.62
CA LYS A 149 -19.13 -16.53 11.18
C LYS A 149 -18.99 -15.01 10.94
N PRO A 150 -20.10 -14.24 10.97
CA PRO A 150 -20.03 -12.79 10.86
C PRO A 150 -19.12 -12.15 11.94
N SER A 151 -19.11 -12.70 13.17
CA SER A 151 -18.21 -12.25 14.25
C SER A 151 -16.74 -12.46 13.91
N HIS A 152 -16.41 -13.54 13.20
CA HIS A 152 -15.04 -13.83 12.75
C HIS A 152 -14.56 -12.78 11.74
N ILE A 153 -15.37 -12.49 10.73
CA ILE A 153 -15.06 -11.50 9.69
C ILE A 153 -14.90 -10.11 10.32
N LEU A 154 -15.80 -9.73 11.24
CA LEU A 154 -15.70 -8.45 11.94
C LEU A 154 -14.40 -8.36 12.76
N TRP A 155 -14.03 -9.43 13.46
CA TRP A 155 -12.78 -9.50 14.22
C TRP A 155 -11.55 -9.33 13.34
N ILE A 156 -11.51 -10.04 12.22
CA ILE A 156 -10.41 -10.00 11.27
C ILE A 156 -10.22 -8.57 10.75
N ASN A 157 -11.26 -8.00 10.17
CA ASN A 157 -11.19 -6.66 9.57
C ASN A 157 -10.86 -5.55 10.60
N LEU A 158 -11.32 -5.70 11.85
CA LEU A 158 -11.10 -4.69 12.89
C LEU A 158 -9.73 -4.83 13.56
N ILE A 159 -9.27 -6.04 13.81
CA ILE A 159 -8.08 -6.28 14.64
C ILE A 159 -6.91 -6.75 13.79
N THR A 160 -7.05 -7.87 13.07
CA THR A 160 -5.91 -8.49 12.38
C THR A 160 -5.50 -7.77 11.10
N ASP A 161 -6.41 -7.04 10.48
CA ASP A 161 -6.09 -6.24 9.27
C ASP A 161 -5.70 -4.80 9.61
N SER A 162 -6.43 -4.14 10.53
CA SER A 162 -6.22 -2.71 10.79
C SER A 162 -4.87 -2.40 11.42
N LEU A 163 -4.43 -3.20 12.40
CA LEU A 163 -3.17 -2.95 13.10
C LEU A 163 -1.94 -3.11 12.18
N PRO A 164 -1.81 -4.19 11.39
CA PRO A 164 -0.72 -4.32 10.44
C PRO A 164 -0.80 -3.31 9.29
N ALA A 165 -2.00 -2.97 8.78
CA ALA A 165 -2.14 -1.95 7.75
C ALA A 165 -1.62 -0.59 8.21
N LEU A 166 -1.90 -0.20 9.46
CA LEU A 166 -1.34 1.01 10.06
C LEU A 166 0.18 0.93 10.18
N ALA A 167 0.71 -0.23 10.57
CA ALA A 167 2.16 -0.43 10.67
C ALA A 167 2.87 -0.37 9.30
N LEU A 168 2.23 -0.87 8.23
CA LEU A 168 2.71 -0.73 6.85
C LEU A 168 2.69 0.73 6.39
N GLY A 169 1.69 1.51 6.81
CA GLY A 169 1.55 2.93 6.46
C GLY A 169 2.71 3.81 6.94
N VAL A 170 3.42 3.39 7.98
CA VAL A 170 4.58 4.11 8.56
C VAL A 170 5.89 3.35 8.43
N ASP A 171 5.96 2.37 7.52
CA ASP A 171 7.17 1.57 7.31
C ASP A 171 8.31 2.40 6.71
N GLU A 172 9.54 2.15 7.14
CA GLU A 172 10.72 2.80 6.59
C GLU A 172 11.04 2.25 5.20
N ASN A 173 11.14 3.14 4.23
CA ASN A 173 11.51 2.81 2.86
C ASN A 173 12.98 3.12 2.60
N ASP A 174 13.56 2.49 1.58
CA ASP A 174 14.88 2.83 1.05
C ASP A 174 14.74 4.01 0.09
N GLY A 175 14.92 5.22 0.62
CA GLY A 175 14.76 6.46 -0.12
C GLY A 175 15.64 6.53 -1.36
N ARG A 176 16.91 6.08 -1.29
CA ARG A 176 17.82 6.05 -2.44
C ARG A 176 17.24 5.21 -3.58
N ARG A 177 16.79 4.00 -3.28
CA ARG A 177 16.19 3.09 -4.25
C ARG A 177 14.90 3.66 -4.85
N LEU A 178 14.13 4.44 -4.06
CA LEU A 178 12.93 5.10 -4.55
C LEU A 178 13.25 6.27 -5.49
N MET A 179 14.32 7.02 -5.22
CA MET A 179 14.74 8.16 -6.04
C MET A 179 15.41 7.71 -7.36
N GLU A 180 16.00 6.52 -7.43
CA GLU A 180 16.53 5.92 -8.66
C GLU A 180 15.43 5.50 -9.65
N LYS A 181 14.19 5.28 -9.18
CA LYS A 181 13.07 4.93 -10.05
C LYS A 181 12.62 6.16 -10.86
N PRO A 182 12.23 5.97 -12.13
CA PRO A 182 11.65 7.06 -12.90
C PRO A 182 10.38 7.61 -12.22
N PRO A 183 10.01 8.86 -12.50
CA PRO A 183 8.76 9.44 -12.03
C PRO A 183 7.57 8.60 -12.52
N ARG A 184 6.52 8.52 -11.69
CA ARG A 184 5.28 7.88 -12.08
C ARG A 184 4.56 8.70 -13.14
N GLN A 185 3.89 8.00 -14.06
CA GLN A 185 3.01 8.66 -15.02
C GLN A 185 1.70 9.10 -14.33
N SER A 186 1.16 10.23 -14.76
CA SER A 186 -0.14 10.70 -14.33
C SER A 186 -1.21 9.65 -14.68
N GLY A 187 -2.00 9.23 -13.66
CA GLY A 187 -3.04 8.20 -13.84
C GLY A 187 -2.56 6.75 -13.72
N GLU A 188 -1.30 6.49 -13.39
CA GLU A 188 -0.83 5.12 -13.14
C GLU A 188 -1.58 4.47 -11.97
N SER A 189 -2.14 3.28 -12.21
CA SER A 189 -2.89 2.52 -11.20
C SER A 189 -1.99 2.10 -10.03
N LEU A 190 -2.56 2.08 -8.83
CA LEU A 190 -1.92 1.48 -7.62
C LEU A 190 -1.48 0.03 -7.85
N PHE A 191 -2.15 -0.69 -8.75
CA PHE A 191 -1.85 -2.08 -9.10
C PHE A 191 -0.85 -2.24 -10.25
N ALA A 192 -0.32 -1.14 -10.79
CA ALA A 192 0.72 -1.21 -11.82
C ALA A 192 1.94 -2.00 -11.31
N GLY A 193 2.68 -2.61 -12.25
CA GLY A 193 3.85 -3.42 -11.91
C GLY A 193 3.51 -4.77 -11.25
N GLY A 194 2.34 -5.34 -11.53
CA GLY A 194 1.96 -6.68 -11.06
C GLY A 194 1.17 -6.72 -9.75
N GLY A 195 0.73 -5.59 -9.22
CA GLY A 195 -0.05 -5.52 -7.97
C GLY A 195 -1.29 -6.41 -7.96
N TRP A 196 -2.00 -6.56 -9.09
CA TRP A 196 -3.12 -7.48 -9.21
C TRP A 196 -2.73 -8.94 -9.01
N PHE A 197 -1.60 -9.38 -9.56
CA PHE A 197 -1.12 -10.74 -9.39
C PHE A 197 -0.75 -11.02 -7.93
N VAL A 198 -0.15 -10.05 -7.25
CA VAL A 198 0.15 -10.14 -5.82
C VAL A 198 -1.14 -10.24 -5.01
N THR A 199 -2.10 -9.33 -5.25
CA THR A 199 -3.40 -9.31 -4.54
C THR A 199 -4.15 -10.62 -4.69
N LEU A 200 -4.34 -11.09 -5.92
CA LEU A 200 -5.08 -12.33 -6.18
C LEU A 200 -4.30 -13.57 -5.72
N GLY A 201 -2.99 -13.60 -5.95
CA GLY A 201 -2.14 -14.73 -5.56
C GLY A 201 -2.14 -14.98 -4.06
N TYR A 202 -1.89 -13.93 -3.26
CA TYR A 202 -1.97 -14.06 -1.80
C TYR A 202 -3.38 -14.32 -1.31
N GLY A 203 -4.40 -13.69 -1.89
CA GLY A 203 -5.78 -13.98 -1.51
C GLY A 203 -6.18 -15.44 -1.77
N PHE A 204 -5.80 -16.02 -2.92
CA PHE A 204 -6.02 -17.44 -3.18
C PHE A 204 -5.22 -18.34 -2.24
N LEU A 205 -3.98 -17.99 -1.90
CA LEU A 205 -3.16 -18.73 -0.95
C LEU A 205 -3.82 -18.74 0.43
N ILE A 206 -4.24 -17.57 0.94
CA ILE A 206 -4.94 -17.43 2.23
C ILE A 206 -6.22 -18.27 2.23
N ALA A 207 -7.01 -18.21 1.15
CA ALA A 207 -8.21 -19.03 1.02
C ALA A 207 -7.89 -20.54 1.04
N ALA A 208 -6.86 -20.96 0.32
CA ALA A 208 -6.47 -22.37 0.24
C ALA A 208 -6.04 -22.93 1.60
N VAL A 209 -5.19 -22.20 2.35
CA VAL A 209 -4.74 -22.65 3.68
C VAL A 209 -5.89 -22.64 4.68
N SER A 210 -6.78 -21.65 4.62
CA SER A 210 -7.96 -21.55 5.49
C SER A 210 -8.96 -22.69 5.25
N LEU A 211 -9.21 -23.02 3.98
CA LEU A 211 -10.06 -24.16 3.59
C LEU A 211 -9.41 -25.51 3.98
N THR A 212 -8.10 -25.63 3.83
CA THR A 212 -7.36 -26.81 4.30
C THR A 212 -7.55 -27.02 5.80
N ALA A 213 -7.48 -25.96 6.59
CA ALA A 213 -7.77 -26.01 8.02
C ALA A 213 -9.24 -26.39 8.29
N PHE A 214 -10.19 -25.79 7.56
CA PHE A 214 -11.62 -26.06 7.70
C PHE A 214 -11.97 -27.54 7.45
N PHE A 215 -11.42 -28.09 6.39
CA PHE A 215 -11.74 -29.46 5.96
C PHE A 215 -10.96 -30.54 6.70
N ARG A 216 -9.91 -30.20 7.44
CA ARG A 216 -9.06 -31.18 8.13
C ARG A 216 -9.86 -32.13 9.01
N LEU A 217 -10.55 -31.58 10.02
CA LEU A 217 -11.26 -32.40 11.01
C LEU A 217 -12.37 -33.26 10.40
N PRO A 218 -13.27 -32.73 9.54
CA PRO A 218 -14.30 -33.56 8.93
C PRO A 218 -13.72 -34.62 7.98
N MET A 219 -12.59 -34.40 7.30
CA MET A 219 -11.91 -35.41 6.48
C MET A 219 -11.29 -36.51 7.35
N GLU A 220 -10.66 -36.17 8.48
CA GLU A 220 -10.13 -37.15 9.44
C GLU A 220 -11.24 -38.03 10.00
N LEU A 221 -12.41 -37.47 10.35
CA LEU A 221 -13.54 -38.22 10.89
C LEU A 221 -14.27 -39.07 9.85
N ALA A 222 -14.38 -38.54 8.62
CA ALA A 222 -14.99 -39.27 7.51
C ALA A 222 -14.12 -40.46 7.01
N GLY A 223 -12.81 -40.41 7.27
CA GLY A 223 -11.85 -41.36 6.74
C GLY A 223 -11.76 -41.36 5.20
N SER A 224 -12.37 -40.38 4.55
CA SER A 224 -12.42 -40.23 3.11
C SER A 224 -12.39 -38.77 2.69
N MET A 225 -11.96 -38.53 1.43
CA MET A 225 -12.00 -37.18 0.82
C MET A 225 -13.30 -36.95 0.02
N GLU A 226 -14.28 -37.87 0.10
CA GLU A 226 -15.55 -37.69 -0.59
C GLU A 226 -16.34 -36.54 0.03
N LEU A 227 -16.73 -35.58 -0.81
CA LEU A 227 -17.44 -34.38 -0.38
C LEU A 227 -18.80 -34.68 0.29
N SER A 228 -19.45 -35.77 -0.08
CA SER A 228 -20.68 -36.29 0.56
C SER A 228 -20.46 -36.64 2.03
N SER A 229 -19.42 -37.40 2.34
CA SER A 229 -19.09 -37.85 3.70
C SER A 229 -18.61 -36.70 4.57
N VAL A 230 -17.80 -35.80 3.99
CA VAL A 230 -17.34 -34.56 4.65
C VAL A 230 -18.54 -33.67 5.01
N ARG A 231 -19.49 -33.53 4.10
CA ARG A 231 -20.69 -32.71 4.30
C ARG A 231 -21.58 -33.28 5.41
N GLU A 232 -21.69 -34.62 5.51
CA GLU A 232 -22.40 -35.29 6.59
C GLU A 232 -21.73 -35.04 7.95
N CYS A 233 -20.41 -35.17 8.03
CA CYS A 233 -19.65 -34.81 9.25
C CYS A 233 -19.87 -33.36 9.69
N LEU A 234 -19.95 -32.41 8.77
CA LEU A 234 -20.19 -30.99 9.06
C LEU A 234 -21.62 -30.67 9.51
N GLN A 235 -22.56 -31.63 9.44
CA GLN A 235 -23.89 -31.50 10.07
C GLN A 235 -23.83 -31.59 11.60
N ASN A 236 -22.78 -32.21 12.13
CA ASN A 236 -22.56 -32.21 13.57
C ASN A 236 -22.11 -30.83 14.05
N PRO A 237 -22.87 -30.17 14.97
CA PRO A 237 -22.55 -28.80 15.43
C PRO A 237 -21.18 -28.68 16.08
N GLU A 238 -20.68 -29.70 16.76
CA GLU A 238 -19.37 -29.68 17.41
C GLU A 238 -18.24 -29.73 16.37
N VAL A 239 -18.37 -30.60 15.36
CA VAL A 239 -17.42 -30.69 14.26
C VAL A 239 -17.38 -29.40 13.46
N LEU A 240 -18.56 -28.85 13.16
CA LEU A 240 -18.66 -27.57 12.45
C LEU A 240 -18.02 -26.43 13.25
N LEU A 241 -18.32 -26.31 14.55
CA LEU A 241 -17.75 -25.29 15.41
C LEU A 241 -16.22 -25.35 15.42
N LYS A 242 -15.68 -26.57 15.54
CA LYS A 242 -14.22 -26.78 15.56
C LYS A 242 -13.57 -26.48 14.21
N SER A 243 -14.18 -26.92 13.12
CA SER A 243 -13.73 -26.60 11.76
C SER A 243 -13.75 -25.11 11.46
N GLN A 244 -14.80 -24.39 11.92
CA GLN A 244 -14.89 -22.94 11.83
C GLN A 244 -13.79 -22.25 12.65
N THR A 245 -13.49 -22.75 13.86
CA THR A 245 -12.39 -22.21 14.68
C THR A 245 -11.04 -22.41 14.00
N TYR A 246 -10.80 -23.54 13.36
CA TYR A 246 -9.58 -23.81 12.60
C TYR A 246 -9.44 -22.83 11.42
N ALA A 247 -10.48 -22.70 10.60
CA ALA A 247 -10.48 -21.77 9.46
C ALA A 247 -10.24 -20.33 9.90
N PHE A 248 -10.94 -19.88 10.93
CA PHE A 248 -10.81 -18.54 11.49
C PHE A 248 -9.39 -18.28 12.02
N THR A 249 -8.83 -19.23 12.77
CA THR A 249 -7.47 -19.11 13.33
C THR A 249 -6.42 -19.04 12.24
N VAL A 250 -6.47 -19.96 11.25
CA VAL A 250 -5.50 -19.96 10.13
C VAL A 250 -5.64 -18.71 9.28
N LEU A 251 -6.86 -18.27 8.99
CA LEU A 251 -7.08 -17.07 8.19
C LEU A 251 -6.55 -15.81 8.88
N SER A 252 -6.85 -15.61 10.16
CA SER A 252 -6.32 -14.49 10.96
C SER A 252 -4.80 -14.50 11.04
N LEU A 253 -4.21 -15.67 11.30
CA LEU A 253 -2.74 -15.78 11.43
C LEU A 253 -2.03 -15.60 10.09
N SER A 254 -2.56 -16.19 9.00
CA SER A 254 -1.96 -16.03 7.67
C SER A 254 -1.95 -14.58 7.19
N GLN A 255 -2.95 -13.79 7.56
CA GLN A 255 -2.97 -12.35 7.29
C GLN A 255 -1.89 -11.61 8.08
N LEU A 256 -1.64 -11.96 9.34
CA LEU A 256 -0.53 -11.38 10.10
C LEU A 256 0.84 -11.68 9.48
N PHE A 257 1.07 -12.93 9.05
CA PHE A 257 2.30 -13.30 8.33
C PHE A 257 2.39 -12.60 6.98
N HIS A 258 1.27 -12.52 6.25
CA HIS A 258 1.19 -11.80 4.97
C HIS A 258 1.57 -10.32 5.12
N ALA A 259 1.08 -9.64 6.15
CA ALA A 259 1.43 -8.24 6.43
C ALA A 259 2.95 -8.03 6.62
N VAL A 260 3.60 -8.95 7.33
CA VAL A 260 5.06 -8.93 7.48
C VAL A 260 5.76 -9.14 6.15
N GLY A 261 5.27 -10.06 5.31
CA GLY A 261 5.79 -10.30 3.96
C GLY A 261 5.61 -9.12 3.01
N MET A 262 4.54 -8.34 3.16
CA MET A 262 4.25 -7.16 2.32
C MET A 262 5.21 -5.98 2.54
N ARG A 263 6.03 -5.99 3.59
CA ARG A 263 7.04 -4.95 3.81
C ARG A 263 8.09 -4.94 2.70
N ASP A 264 8.52 -6.10 2.25
CA ASP A 264 9.42 -6.24 1.11
C ASP A 264 9.12 -7.55 0.35
N VAL A 265 8.37 -7.43 -0.73
CA VAL A 265 7.98 -8.57 -1.60
C VAL A 265 9.19 -9.15 -2.36
N SER A 266 10.29 -8.39 -2.45
CA SER A 266 11.48 -8.76 -3.24
C SER A 266 12.57 -9.44 -2.42
N SER A 267 12.53 -9.39 -1.09
CA SER A 267 13.57 -9.94 -0.20
C SER A 267 12.98 -10.95 0.80
N SER A 268 13.86 -11.78 1.37
CA SER A 268 13.45 -12.74 2.40
C SER A 268 12.92 -12.04 3.64
N VAL A 269 11.79 -12.53 4.18
CA VAL A 269 11.17 -12.07 5.43
C VAL A 269 12.15 -12.15 6.62
N PHE A 270 13.09 -13.09 6.58
CA PHE A 270 14.11 -13.28 7.61
C PHE A 270 15.34 -12.37 7.45
N GLY A 271 15.27 -11.34 6.59
CA GLY A 271 16.34 -10.36 6.40
C GLY A 271 16.50 -9.38 7.57
N SER A 272 17.58 -8.58 7.52
CA SER A 272 17.94 -7.60 8.56
C SER A 272 16.86 -6.54 8.86
N ARG A 273 15.89 -6.37 7.97
CA ARG A 273 14.80 -5.38 8.09
C ARG A 273 13.62 -5.85 8.95
N LEU A 274 13.56 -7.13 9.36
CA LEU A 274 12.42 -7.63 10.15
C LEU A 274 12.20 -6.80 11.42
N CYS A 275 13.26 -6.41 12.11
CA CYS A 275 13.21 -5.66 13.38
C CYS A 275 13.20 -4.13 13.21
N SER A 276 13.27 -3.58 11.99
CA SER A 276 13.32 -2.12 11.79
C SER A 276 11.98 -1.44 12.13
N ASN A 277 10.85 -2.04 11.78
CA ASN A 277 9.52 -1.52 12.10
C ASN A 277 9.01 -2.09 13.42
N ARG A 278 9.21 -1.35 14.50
CA ARG A 278 8.74 -1.75 15.84
C ARG A 278 7.21 -1.82 15.93
N LEU A 279 6.50 -0.97 15.18
CA LEU A 279 5.04 -0.98 15.17
C LEU A 279 4.50 -2.25 14.50
N MET A 280 5.15 -2.73 13.44
CA MET A 280 4.80 -4.00 12.80
C MET A 280 5.02 -5.19 13.76
N LEU A 281 6.15 -5.23 14.48
CA LEU A 281 6.39 -6.27 15.48
C LEU A 281 5.36 -6.25 16.60
N LEU A 282 4.97 -5.06 17.05
CA LEU A 282 3.93 -4.89 18.06
C LEU A 282 2.56 -5.32 17.52
N ALA A 283 2.21 -4.91 16.30
CA ALA A 283 0.95 -5.30 15.65
C ALA A 283 0.86 -6.82 15.47
N PHE A 284 1.95 -7.45 15.01
CA PHE A 284 2.05 -8.89 14.84
C PHE A 284 1.91 -9.62 16.19
N GLY A 285 2.70 -9.23 17.21
CA GLY A 285 2.66 -9.85 18.53
C GLY A 285 1.31 -9.68 19.23
N LEU A 286 0.72 -8.48 19.16
CA LEU A 286 -0.60 -8.20 19.70
C LEU A 286 -1.68 -8.99 18.94
N GLY A 287 -1.63 -9.05 17.63
CA GLY A 287 -2.55 -9.84 16.82
C GLY A 287 -2.52 -11.32 17.17
N MET A 288 -1.32 -11.90 17.31
CA MET A 288 -1.12 -13.28 17.76
C MET A 288 -1.72 -13.53 19.16
N LEU A 289 -1.45 -12.64 20.09
CA LEU A 289 -1.95 -12.74 21.46
C LEU A 289 -3.47 -12.62 21.53
N LEU A 290 -4.04 -11.67 20.79
CA LEU A 290 -5.49 -11.47 20.72
C LEU A 290 -6.18 -12.65 20.04
N GLN A 291 -5.59 -13.24 18.99
CA GLN A 291 -6.13 -14.44 18.35
C GLN A 291 -6.12 -15.64 19.30
N ALA A 292 -5.04 -15.82 20.06
CA ALA A 292 -5.01 -16.84 21.10
C ALA A 292 -6.06 -16.57 22.20
N ALA A 293 -6.25 -15.32 22.60
CA ALA A 293 -7.26 -14.97 23.61
C ALA A 293 -8.69 -15.35 23.17
N VAL A 294 -9.05 -15.15 21.90
CA VAL A 294 -10.39 -15.47 21.36
C VAL A 294 -10.64 -16.97 21.31
N THR A 295 -9.59 -17.79 21.24
CA THR A 295 -9.71 -19.26 21.25
C THR A 295 -9.53 -19.88 22.62
N GLU A 296 -8.87 -19.21 23.56
CA GLU A 296 -8.52 -19.82 24.85
C GLU A 296 -9.31 -19.26 26.06
N ILE A 297 -9.82 -18.03 25.97
CA ILE A 297 -10.55 -17.41 27.09
C ILE A 297 -12.05 -17.75 26.98
N PRO A 298 -12.67 -18.44 27.97
CA PRO A 298 -14.05 -18.92 27.89
C PRO A 298 -15.11 -17.85 27.59
N ALA A 299 -14.97 -16.64 28.09
CA ALA A 299 -15.89 -15.54 27.80
C ALA A 299 -15.81 -15.09 26.33
N LEU A 300 -14.60 -15.11 25.75
CA LEU A 300 -14.39 -14.74 24.35
C LEU A 300 -14.77 -15.87 23.40
N THR A 301 -14.47 -17.12 23.74
CA THR A 301 -14.90 -18.28 22.92
C THR A 301 -16.41 -18.32 22.76
N GLN A 302 -17.15 -18.02 23.83
CA GLN A 302 -18.61 -17.93 23.79
C GLN A 302 -19.09 -16.75 22.93
N ALA A 303 -18.49 -15.58 23.08
CA ALA A 303 -18.87 -14.36 22.35
C ALA A 303 -18.62 -14.48 20.84
N PHE A 304 -17.47 -15.05 20.44
CA PHE A 304 -17.09 -15.22 19.06
C PHE A 304 -17.56 -16.55 18.44
N GLY A 305 -18.05 -17.48 19.27
CA GLY A 305 -18.46 -18.80 18.83
C GLY A 305 -17.28 -19.62 18.30
N THR A 306 -16.19 -19.62 19.04
CA THR A 306 -14.99 -20.43 18.85
C THR A 306 -14.96 -21.57 19.86
N CYS A 307 -13.95 -22.43 19.81
CA CYS A 307 -13.68 -23.44 20.83
C CYS A 307 -12.20 -23.45 21.21
N VAL A 308 -11.91 -23.97 22.38
CA VAL A 308 -10.53 -24.11 22.89
C VAL A 308 -9.74 -25.07 22.00
N LEU A 309 -8.49 -24.70 21.69
CA LEU A 309 -7.58 -25.47 20.87
C LEU A 309 -6.52 -26.16 21.73
N SER A 310 -6.25 -27.44 21.46
CA SER A 310 -5.16 -28.17 22.09
C SER A 310 -3.80 -27.73 21.53
N LEU A 311 -2.73 -27.98 22.28
CA LEU A 311 -1.35 -27.70 21.83
C LEU A 311 -1.00 -28.43 20.52
N SER A 312 -1.53 -29.63 20.28
CA SER A 312 -1.32 -30.36 19.04
C SER A 312 -2.02 -29.70 17.85
N GLU A 313 -3.19 -29.09 18.08
CA GLU A 313 -3.92 -28.33 17.05
C GLU A 313 -3.20 -27.02 16.72
N TRP A 314 -2.74 -26.30 17.73
CA TRP A 314 -1.87 -25.13 17.52
C TRP A 314 -0.60 -25.49 16.75
N GLY A 315 0.03 -26.65 17.08
CA GLY A 315 1.20 -27.17 16.38
C GLY A 315 0.99 -27.48 14.90
N PHE A 316 -0.27 -27.67 14.47
CA PHE A 316 -0.63 -27.81 13.06
C PHE A 316 -1.05 -26.47 12.43
N LEU A 317 -1.93 -25.71 13.10
CA LEU A 317 -2.54 -24.51 12.54
C LEU A 317 -1.53 -23.38 12.35
N LEU A 318 -0.58 -23.22 13.26
CA LEU A 318 0.43 -22.17 13.19
C LEU A 318 1.39 -22.34 12.00
N PRO A 319 2.01 -23.52 11.77
CA PRO A 319 2.83 -23.72 10.57
C PRO A 319 2.05 -23.64 9.26
N LEU A 320 0.75 -24.00 9.27
CA LEU A 320 -0.09 -23.90 8.08
C LEU A 320 -0.37 -22.46 7.70
N ALA A 321 -0.44 -21.56 8.69
CA ALA A 321 -0.70 -20.14 8.51
C ALA A 321 0.56 -19.33 8.14
N ALA A 322 1.75 -19.82 8.47
CA ALA A 322 3.06 -19.17 8.25
C ALA A 322 3.59 -19.41 6.84
#